data_a52a41ef12e701180be5ecdcf9a07b3e
#
_entry.id   a52a41ef12e701180be5ecdcf9a07b3e
#
_cell.length_a   1.000
_cell.length_b   1.000
_cell.length_c   1.000
_cell.angle_alpha   90.00
_cell.angle_beta   90.00
_cell.angle_gamma   90.00
#
_symmetry.space_group_name_H-M   'P 1'
#
loop_
_entity.id
_entity.type
_entity.pdbx_description
1 polymer ?
#
loop_
_entity_poly.entity_id
_entity_poly.type
_entity_poly.pdbx_seq_one_letter_code
_entity_poly.pdbx_strand_id
1 'polypeptide(L)'
;MSLNRSEQMLHDYVLAHPDERQFWQNKVRTIVAQSQEAPAAVARIDAELWRYHEERSRVVPAFRDAARTFGPKRTSMKNLAEHWARLWVEPKPRKPGAGGIS
;
A
#
# COMPACT_ATOMS: atom_id res chain seq x y z
N MET A 1 -1.76 -5.97 -13.07
CA MET A 1 -1.01 -6.20 -11.82
C MET A 1 -1.80 -7.16 -10.93
N SER A 2 -1.12 -8.15 -10.41
CA SER A 2 -1.73 -9.12 -9.50
C SER A 2 -1.25 -8.91 -8.07
N LEU A 3 -2.19 -8.86 -7.16
CA LEU A 3 -1.88 -8.81 -5.73
C LEU A 3 -1.87 -10.23 -5.19
N ASN A 4 -0.93 -10.52 -4.29
CA ASN A 4 -0.97 -11.81 -3.61
C ASN A 4 -2.09 -11.77 -2.57
N ARG A 5 -2.34 -12.91 -1.92
CA ARG A 5 -3.47 -13.02 -1.00
C ARG A 5 -3.39 -12.02 0.14
N SER A 6 -2.22 -11.86 0.74
CA SER A 6 -2.04 -10.94 1.85
C SER A 6 -2.22 -9.49 1.40
N GLU A 7 -1.71 -9.15 0.24
CA GLU A 7 -1.89 -7.82 -0.32
C GLU A 7 -3.36 -7.55 -0.61
N GLN A 8 -4.06 -8.51 -1.18
CA GLN A 8 -5.47 -8.35 -1.50
C GLN A 8 -6.31 -8.15 -0.26
N MET A 9 -6.05 -8.95 0.79
CA MET A 9 -6.76 -8.80 2.06
C MET A 9 -6.57 -7.41 2.65
N LEU A 10 -5.32 -6.95 2.66
CA LEU A 10 -5.00 -5.64 3.22
C LEU A 10 -5.63 -4.52 2.41
N HIS A 11 -5.55 -4.63 1.10
CA HIS A 11 -6.15 -3.66 0.18
C HIS A 11 -7.66 -3.54 0.44
N ASP A 12 -8.35 -4.68 0.48
CA ASP A 12 -9.79 -4.69 0.68
C ASP A 12 -10.17 -4.13 2.05
N TYR A 13 -9.41 -4.48 3.08
CA TYR A 13 -9.65 -3.98 4.42
C TYR A 13 -9.53 -2.46 4.48
N VAL A 14 -8.45 -1.94 3.95
CA VAL A 14 -8.21 -0.49 3.99
C VAL A 14 -9.28 0.27 3.20
N LEU A 15 -9.65 -0.23 2.03
CA LEU A 15 -10.66 0.44 1.23
C LEU A 15 -12.05 0.40 1.87
N ALA A 16 -12.31 -0.62 2.69
CA ALA A 16 -13.59 -0.75 3.38
C ALA A 16 -13.68 0.16 4.61
N HIS A 17 -12.55 0.70 5.07
CA HIS A 17 -12.50 1.52 6.28
C HIS A 17 -11.99 2.92 5.94
N PRO A 18 -12.90 3.91 5.81
CA PRO A 18 -12.50 5.26 5.36
C PRO A 18 -11.37 5.89 6.16
N ASP A 19 -11.36 5.70 7.48
CA ASP A 19 -10.30 6.27 8.33
C ASP A 19 -8.94 5.65 8.01
N GLU A 20 -8.91 4.33 7.79
CA GLU A 20 -7.68 3.64 7.44
C GLU A 20 -7.21 4.05 6.05
N ARG A 21 -8.16 4.19 5.12
CA ARG A 21 -7.84 4.63 3.77
C ARG A 21 -7.22 6.03 3.79
N GLN A 22 -7.81 6.94 4.54
CA GLN A 22 -7.29 8.31 4.65
C GLN A 22 -5.88 8.31 5.23
N PHE A 23 -5.68 7.53 6.28
CA PHE A 23 -4.37 7.39 6.91
C PHE A 23 -3.33 6.91 5.89
N TRP A 24 -3.65 5.87 5.13
CA TRP A 24 -2.72 5.30 4.17
C TRP A 24 -2.48 6.20 2.98
N GLN A 25 -3.51 6.92 2.51
CA GLN A 25 -3.32 7.89 1.44
C GLN A 25 -2.29 8.94 1.85
N ASN A 26 -2.45 9.48 3.05
CA ASN A 26 -1.52 10.50 3.55
C ASN A 26 -0.12 9.91 3.74
N LYS A 27 -0.04 8.72 4.29
CA LYS A 27 1.25 8.07 4.56
C LYS A 27 1.99 7.77 3.26
N VAL A 28 1.30 7.25 2.26
CA VAL A 28 1.92 6.95 0.97
C VAL A 28 2.43 8.22 0.31
N ARG A 29 1.63 9.28 0.33
CA ARG A 29 2.04 10.57 -0.24
C ARG A 29 3.28 11.11 0.46
N THR A 30 3.30 11.02 1.79
CA THR A 30 4.43 11.48 2.57
C THR A 30 5.70 10.71 2.24
N ILE A 31 5.60 9.38 2.18
CA ILE A 31 6.75 8.54 1.88
C ILE A 31 7.31 8.85 0.50
N VAL A 32 6.42 8.99 -0.48
CA VAL A 32 6.86 9.29 -1.84
C VAL A 32 7.53 10.67 -1.90
N ALA A 33 6.95 11.65 -1.19
CA ALA A 33 7.51 13.00 -1.16
C ALA A 33 8.89 13.03 -0.50
N GLN A 34 9.13 12.17 0.47
CA GLN A 34 10.40 12.11 1.19
C GLN A 34 11.45 11.25 0.48
N SER A 35 11.05 10.48 -0.51
CA SER A 35 11.94 9.56 -1.20
C SER A 35 12.41 10.19 -2.51
N GLN A 36 13.68 9.97 -2.83
CA GLN A 36 14.26 10.54 -4.06
C GLN A 36 13.93 9.71 -5.28
N GLU A 37 13.69 8.41 -5.09
CA GLU A 37 13.44 7.50 -6.20
C GLU A 37 12.24 6.62 -5.89
N ALA A 38 11.52 6.26 -6.94
CA ALA A 38 10.35 5.40 -6.80
C ALA A 38 10.67 4.05 -6.12
N PRO A 39 11.75 3.34 -6.48
CA PRO A 39 12.06 2.08 -5.80
C PRO A 39 12.26 2.23 -4.29
N ALA A 40 12.89 3.33 -3.85
CA ALA A 40 13.08 3.57 -2.43
C ALA A 40 11.73 3.81 -1.73
N ALA A 41 10.84 4.56 -2.36
CA ALA A 41 9.51 4.80 -1.82
C ALA A 41 8.73 3.49 -1.70
N VAL A 42 8.76 2.67 -2.74
CA VAL A 42 8.06 1.40 -2.76
C VAL A 42 8.58 0.48 -1.65
N ALA A 43 9.90 0.45 -1.46
CA ALA A 43 10.51 -0.40 -0.42
C ALA A 43 10.04 0.04 0.97
N ARG A 44 9.94 1.33 1.22
CA ARG A 44 9.45 1.84 2.51
C ARG A 44 7.99 1.50 2.71
N ILE A 45 7.18 1.70 1.69
CA ILE A 45 5.75 1.39 1.78
C ILE A 45 5.54 -0.10 2.02
N ASP A 46 6.31 -0.95 1.32
CA ASP A 46 6.26 -2.40 1.52
C ASP A 46 6.50 -2.75 2.99
N ALA A 47 7.55 -2.20 3.58
CA ALA A 47 7.88 -2.48 4.97
C ALA A 47 6.77 -2.01 5.93
N GLU A 48 6.23 -0.82 5.68
CA GLU A 48 5.15 -0.28 6.51
C GLU A 48 3.86 -1.10 6.37
N LEU A 49 3.57 -1.54 5.16
CA LEU A 49 2.40 -2.38 4.91
C LEU A 49 2.51 -3.72 5.62
N TRP A 50 3.70 -4.31 5.61
CA TRP A 50 3.89 -5.57 6.32
C TRP A 50 3.71 -5.39 7.83
N ARG A 51 4.27 -4.31 8.38
CA ARG A 51 4.11 -4.02 9.80
C ARG A 51 2.63 -3.85 10.16
N TYR A 52 1.89 -3.15 9.32
CA TYR A 52 0.47 -2.93 9.51
C TYR A 52 -0.29 -4.27 9.44
N HIS A 53 0.08 -5.12 8.50
CA HIS A 53 -0.52 -6.45 8.36
C HIS A 53 -0.28 -7.28 9.63
N GLU A 54 0.94 -7.24 10.17
CA GLU A 54 1.24 -7.94 11.41
C GLU A 54 0.40 -7.42 12.57
N GLU A 55 0.25 -6.11 12.66
CA GLU A 55 -0.54 -5.49 13.71
C GLU A 55 -2.02 -5.90 13.59
N ARG A 56 -2.56 -5.84 12.38
CA ARG A 56 -3.94 -6.22 12.14
C ARG A 56 -4.17 -7.71 12.42
N SER A 57 -3.16 -8.53 12.20
CA SER A 57 -3.28 -9.97 12.47
C SER A 57 -3.51 -10.26 13.94
N ARG A 58 -3.18 -9.34 14.82
CA ARG A 58 -3.38 -9.53 16.25
C ARG A 58 -4.80 -9.19 16.69
N VAL A 59 -5.49 -8.33 15.95
CA VAL A 59 -6.78 -7.80 16.39
C VAL A 59 -7.93 -8.07 15.43
N VAL A 60 -7.65 -8.37 14.16
CA VAL A 60 -8.69 -8.64 13.17
C VAL A 60 -8.75 -10.13 12.91
N PRO A 61 -9.89 -10.80 13.23
CA PRO A 61 -9.98 -12.26 13.10
C PRO A 61 -9.66 -12.81 11.72
N ALA A 62 -10.09 -12.13 10.66
CA ALA A 62 -9.83 -12.60 9.31
C ALA A 62 -8.33 -12.65 9.02
N PHE A 63 -7.57 -11.65 9.46
CA PHE A 63 -6.13 -11.59 9.28
C PHE A 63 -5.44 -12.64 10.15
N ARG A 64 -5.93 -12.84 11.36
CA ARG A 64 -5.40 -13.85 12.28
C ARG A 64 -5.55 -15.24 11.69
N ASP A 65 -6.71 -15.52 11.13
CA ASP A 65 -6.98 -16.83 10.54
C ASP A 65 -6.11 -17.05 9.30
N ALA A 66 -5.94 -16.02 8.48
CA ALA A 66 -5.10 -16.11 7.29
C ALA A 66 -3.63 -16.37 7.68
N ALA A 67 -3.14 -15.68 8.71
CA ALA A 67 -1.78 -15.88 9.20
C ALA A 67 -1.58 -17.30 9.69
N ARG A 68 -2.58 -17.84 10.37
CA ARG A 68 -2.52 -19.23 10.86
C ARG A 68 -2.50 -20.22 9.71
N THR A 69 -3.31 -19.96 8.67
CA THR A 69 -3.42 -20.85 7.52
C THR A 69 -2.17 -20.81 6.65
N PHE A 70 -1.62 -19.62 6.40
CA PHE A 70 -0.51 -19.45 5.46
C PHE A 70 0.84 -19.39 6.13
N GLY A 71 0.88 -19.46 7.47
CA GLY A 71 2.12 -19.47 8.24
C GLY A 71 2.63 -18.08 8.57
N PRO A 72 3.69 -18.01 9.39
CA PRO A 72 4.23 -16.74 9.88
C PRO A 72 5.21 -16.07 8.90
N LYS A 73 5.41 -16.63 7.73
CA LYS A 73 6.41 -16.14 6.81
C LYS A 73 6.01 -14.79 6.23
N ARG A 74 6.97 -13.88 6.17
CA ARG A 74 6.73 -12.57 5.58
C ARG A 74 6.36 -12.70 4.11
N THR A 75 5.32 -11.99 3.72
CA THR A 75 4.87 -11.94 2.34
C THR A 75 5.19 -10.56 1.79
N SER A 76 5.61 -10.50 0.53
CA SER A 76 5.90 -9.21 -0.11
C SER A 76 4.65 -8.37 -0.23
N MET A 77 4.77 -7.09 0.08
CA MET A 77 3.72 -6.10 -0.12
C MET A 77 4.08 -5.14 -1.25
N LYS A 78 5.07 -5.51 -2.06
CA LYS A 78 5.62 -4.64 -3.08
C LYS A 78 4.58 -4.25 -4.14
N ASN A 79 3.80 -5.22 -4.61
CA ASN A 79 2.82 -4.94 -5.65
C ASN A 79 1.74 -3.99 -5.15
N LEU A 80 1.32 -4.17 -3.91
CA LEU A 80 0.35 -3.26 -3.31
C LEU A 80 0.96 -1.88 -3.12
N ALA A 81 2.21 -1.83 -2.67
CA ALA A 81 2.92 -0.55 -2.50
C ALA A 81 3.01 0.21 -3.81
N GLU A 82 3.36 -0.48 -4.90
CA GLU A 82 3.42 0.14 -6.21
C GLU A 82 2.05 0.61 -6.67
N HIS A 83 1.04 -0.20 -6.44
CA HIS A 83 -0.33 0.14 -6.84
C HIS A 83 -0.81 1.41 -6.12
N TRP A 84 -0.61 1.47 -4.80
CA TRP A 84 -1.04 2.64 -4.03
C TRP A 84 -0.24 3.88 -4.35
N ALA A 85 1.07 3.74 -4.59
CA ALA A 85 1.88 4.87 -4.98
C ALA A 85 1.37 5.47 -6.29
N ARG A 86 1.01 4.61 -7.22
CA ARG A 86 0.49 5.03 -8.52
C ARG A 86 -0.91 5.63 -8.39
N LEU A 87 -1.75 4.99 -7.58
CA LEU A 87 -3.14 5.38 -7.44
C LEU A 87 -3.32 6.71 -6.71
N TRP A 88 -2.53 6.94 -5.67
CA TRP A 88 -2.77 8.06 -4.76
C TRP A 88 -1.79 9.22 -4.91
N VAL A 89 -0.67 9.02 -5.58
CA VAL A 89 0.36 10.05 -5.68
C VAL A 89 0.48 10.62 -7.07
N GLU A 90 0.19 9.83 -8.04
CA GLU A 90 0.30 10.27 -9.39
C GLU A 90 -0.64 11.38 -9.73
N PRO A 91 -0.10 12.12 -10.22
CA PRO A 91 0.12 12.78 -10.87
C PRO A 91 0.37 13.75 -11.40
N LYS A 92 0.77 13.53 -11.63
CA LYS A 92 1.03 14.08 -12.14
C LYS A 92 1.19 14.34 -13.10
N PRO A 93 1.07 14.77 -13.37
CA PRO A 93 1.04 14.89 -14.31
C PRO A 93 1.20 15.24 -15.14
N ARG A 94 1.06 15.07 -15.30
CA ARG A 94 1.26 15.29 -16.14
C ARG A 94 1.05 15.93 -16.96
N LYS A 95 1.01 16.10 -17.17
CA LYS A 95 0.84 16.55 -17.88
C LYS A 95 0.70 17.13 -18.56
N PRO A 96 0.63 17.36 -18.93
CA PRO A 96 0.55 17.79 -19.73
C PRO A 96 0.41 18.37 -20.29
N GLY A 97 0.38 18.15 -20.46
CA GLY A 97 0.27 18.57 -20.85
C GLY A 97 0.01 19.05 -21.16
N ALA A 98 -0.03 18.83 -21.23
CA ALA A 98 -0.21 19.22 -21.46
C ALA A 98 -0.44 19.88 -21.64
N GLY A 99 -0.45 19.70 -21.71
CA GLY A 99 -0.55 20.21 -21.80
C GLY A 99 -0.76 20.79 -21.98
N GLY A 100 -0.81 20.72 -22.21
CA GLY A 100 -0.85 21.19 -22.32
C GLY A 100 -1.05 21.75 -22.52
N ILE A 101 -1.15 21.62 -22.72
CA ILE A 101 -1.17 22.03 -22.76
C ILE A 101 -1.21 22.40 -22.64
N SER A 102 -1.21 22.18 -22.80
CA SER A 102 -1.08 22.32 -22.43
C SER A 102 -0.99 22.63 -22.23
#